data_e88e239cf68ae686dd6b0769817ec715
#
_entry.id   e88e239cf68ae686dd6b0769817ec715
#
_cell.length_a   1.000
_cell.length_b   1.000
_cell.length_c   1.000
_cell.angle_alpha   90.00
_cell.angle_beta   90.00
_cell.angle_gamma   90.00
#
_symmetry.space_group_name_H-M   'P 1'
#
loop_
_entity.id
_entity.type
_entity.pdbx_description
1 polymer ?
#
loop_
_entity_poly.entity_id
_entity_poly.type
_entity_poly.pdbx_seq_one_letter_code
_entity_poly.pdbx_strand_id
1 'polypeptide(L)'
;MSNDHIHESHPDIVKRLKRAEGHLHRVIEMFGEGRACLDLTQQLHAVEKAISEAKKTLIHDHVDHCLDIAANGGSAKSTKNVLAEFKA
;
A
#
# COMPACT_ATOMS: atom_id res chain seq x y z
N MET A 1 -8.87 -20.87 8.43
CA MET A 1 -7.62 -20.40 7.84
C MET A 1 -6.80 -19.67 8.88
N SER A 2 -5.59 -20.12 9.05
CA SER A 2 -4.73 -19.54 10.06
C SER A 2 -4.29 -18.12 9.76
N ASN A 3 -4.44 -17.68 8.53
CA ASN A 3 -3.93 -16.38 8.09
C ASN A 3 -4.97 -15.26 8.03
N ASP A 4 -6.19 -15.55 8.47
CA ASP A 4 -7.27 -14.58 8.33
C ASP A 4 -6.94 -13.27 9.02
N HIS A 5 -6.39 -13.32 10.24
CA HIS A 5 -6.05 -12.09 10.98
C HIS A 5 -4.85 -11.35 10.36
N ILE A 6 -3.95 -12.07 9.67
CA ILE A 6 -2.81 -11.44 8.98
C ILE A 6 -3.31 -10.64 7.78
N HIS A 7 -4.35 -11.15 7.13
CA HIS A 7 -4.89 -10.58 5.91
C HIS A 7 -6.14 -9.75 6.16
N GLU A 8 -6.38 -9.38 7.41
CA GLU A 8 -7.58 -8.66 7.80
C GLU A 8 -7.75 -7.35 7.03
N SER A 9 -6.68 -6.63 6.79
CA SER A 9 -6.71 -5.37 6.06
C SER A 9 -6.59 -5.54 4.55
N HIS A 10 -6.25 -6.74 4.06
CA HIS A 10 -5.99 -6.94 2.64
C HIS A 10 -7.19 -6.63 1.75
N PRO A 11 -8.43 -7.03 2.08
CA PRO A 11 -9.58 -6.67 1.23
C PRO A 11 -9.74 -5.16 1.08
N ASP A 12 -9.50 -4.40 2.14
CA ASP A 12 -9.58 -2.95 2.11
C ASP A 12 -8.45 -2.36 1.26
N ILE A 13 -7.25 -2.91 1.40
CA ILE A 13 -6.10 -2.48 0.61
C ILE A 13 -6.34 -2.74 -0.88
N VAL A 14 -6.87 -3.91 -1.21
CA VAL A 14 -7.20 -4.24 -2.60
C VAL A 14 -8.23 -3.26 -3.16
N LYS A 15 -9.23 -2.93 -2.37
CA LYS A 15 -10.26 -1.97 -2.77
C LYS A 15 -9.65 -0.60 -3.08
N ARG A 16 -8.73 -0.14 -2.23
CA ARG A 16 -8.02 1.11 -2.44
C ARG A 16 -7.16 1.08 -3.71
N LEU A 17 -6.48 -0.04 -3.93
CA LEU A 17 -5.64 -0.21 -5.11
C LEU A 17 -6.49 -0.25 -6.38
N LYS A 18 -7.66 -0.85 -6.34
CA LYS A 18 -8.57 -0.85 -7.49
C LYS A 18 -9.06 0.56 -7.82
N ARG A 19 -9.29 1.39 -6.80
CA ARG A 19 -9.63 2.79 -7.05
C ARG A 19 -8.47 3.52 -7.71
N ALA A 20 -7.25 3.28 -7.23
CA ALA A 20 -6.07 3.89 -7.82
C ALA A 20 -5.87 3.40 -9.26
N GLU A 21 -6.15 2.14 -9.52
CA GLU A 21 -6.07 1.56 -10.86
C GLU A 21 -7.02 2.28 -11.81
N GLY A 22 -8.28 2.47 -11.38
CA GLY A 22 -9.26 3.21 -12.19
C GLY A 22 -8.84 4.64 -12.42
N HIS A 23 -8.28 5.29 -11.39
CA HIS A 23 -7.79 6.65 -11.51
C HIS A 23 -6.61 6.72 -12.49
N LEU A 24 -5.68 5.77 -12.40
CA LEU A 24 -4.56 5.72 -13.32
C LEU A 24 -5.03 5.53 -14.76
N HIS A 25 -6.02 4.66 -14.95
CA HIS A 25 -6.61 4.45 -16.27
C HIS A 25 -7.16 5.76 -16.81
N ARG A 26 -7.87 6.52 -15.98
CA ARG A 26 -8.40 7.82 -16.38
C ARG A 26 -7.29 8.79 -16.73
N VAL A 27 -6.19 8.78 -16.00
CA VAL A 27 -5.05 9.65 -16.29
C VAL A 27 -4.46 9.31 -17.66
N ILE A 28 -4.36 8.03 -17.97
CA ILE A 28 -3.86 7.60 -19.27
C ILE A 28 -4.76 8.16 -20.39
N GLU A 29 -6.06 8.12 -20.19
CA GLU A 29 -7.00 8.72 -21.15
C GLU A 29 -6.79 10.22 -21.29
N MET A 30 -6.51 10.89 -20.18
CA MET A 30 -6.29 12.33 -20.19
C MET A 30 -5.11 12.75 -21.04
N PHE A 31 -4.09 11.90 -21.17
CA PHE A 31 -2.97 12.15 -22.07
C PHE A 31 -3.46 12.26 -23.53
N GLY A 32 -4.42 11.44 -23.88
CA GLY A 32 -5.00 11.47 -25.22
C GLY A 32 -5.94 12.67 -25.45
N GLU A 33 -6.36 13.34 -24.41
CA GLU A 33 -7.26 14.49 -24.48
C GLU A 33 -6.53 15.82 -24.62
N GLY A 34 -5.21 15.82 -24.62
CA GLY A 34 -4.43 17.03 -24.76
C GLY A 34 -4.45 17.91 -23.52
N ARG A 35 -4.60 17.32 -22.34
CA ARG A 35 -4.56 18.06 -21.08
C ARG A 35 -3.20 18.69 -20.84
N ALA A 36 -3.20 19.79 -20.10
CA ALA A 36 -1.95 20.49 -19.75
C ALA A 36 -1.07 19.60 -18.87
N CYS A 37 0.26 19.72 -19.04
CA CYS A 37 1.20 18.93 -18.26
C CYS A 37 1.03 19.12 -16.75
N LEU A 38 0.71 20.33 -16.31
CA LEU A 38 0.48 20.57 -14.88
C LEU A 38 -0.70 19.75 -14.36
N ASP A 39 -1.78 19.72 -15.12
CA ASP A 39 -2.97 18.94 -14.76
C ASP A 39 -2.64 17.45 -14.68
N LEU A 40 -1.93 16.93 -15.70
CA LEU A 40 -1.50 15.53 -15.71
C LEU A 40 -0.60 15.20 -14.54
N THR A 41 0.32 16.10 -14.20
CA THR A 41 1.23 15.91 -13.08
C THR A 41 0.47 15.84 -11.76
N GLN A 42 -0.52 16.71 -11.57
CA GLN A 42 -1.33 16.71 -10.36
C GLN A 42 -2.13 15.42 -10.23
N GLN A 43 -2.68 14.93 -11.34
CA GLN A 43 -3.43 13.68 -11.35
C GLN A 43 -2.53 12.49 -11.04
N LEU A 44 -1.33 12.46 -11.61
CA LEU A 44 -0.37 11.40 -11.32
C LEU A 44 0.05 11.43 -9.86
N HIS A 45 0.24 12.61 -9.30
CA HIS A 45 0.59 12.74 -7.89
C HIS A 45 -0.51 12.16 -6.99
N ALA A 46 -1.76 12.39 -7.34
CA ALA A 46 -2.89 11.84 -6.58
C ALA A 46 -2.89 10.30 -6.62
N VAL A 47 -2.61 9.71 -7.79
CA VAL A 47 -2.52 8.25 -7.93
C VAL A 47 -1.36 7.71 -7.10
N GLU A 48 -0.21 8.36 -7.20
CA GLU A 48 0.98 7.96 -6.45
C GLU A 48 0.71 7.99 -4.95
N LYS A 49 0.07 9.06 -4.47
CA LYS A 49 -0.27 9.20 -3.06
C LYS A 49 -1.21 8.09 -2.59
N ALA A 50 -2.21 7.75 -3.40
CA ALA A 50 -3.15 6.69 -3.07
C ALA A 50 -2.43 5.34 -2.92
N ILE A 51 -1.51 5.05 -3.83
CA ILE A 51 -0.74 3.81 -3.78
C ILE A 51 0.18 3.81 -2.56
N SER A 52 0.82 4.94 -2.28
CA SER A 52 1.69 5.08 -1.11
C SER A 52 0.93 4.83 0.19
N GLU A 53 -0.30 5.35 0.29
CA GLU A 53 -1.12 5.13 1.48
C GLU A 53 -1.53 3.67 1.64
N ALA A 54 -1.86 3.01 0.55
CA ALA A 54 -2.18 1.58 0.58
C ALA A 54 -0.96 0.78 1.05
N LYS A 55 0.22 1.13 0.54
CA LYS A 55 1.47 0.49 0.94
C LYS A 55 1.75 0.68 2.43
N LYS A 56 1.55 1.89 2.94
CA LYS A 56 1.75 2.18 4.35
C LYS A 56 0.83 1.33 5.23
N THR A 57 -0.42 1.20 4.84
CA THR A 57 -1.38 0.37 5.56
C THR A 57 -0.90 -1.08 5.61
N LEU A 58 -0.43 -1.60 4.49
CA LEU A 58 0.10 -2.96 4.41
C LEU A 58 1.31 -3.13 5.32
N ILE A 59 2.24 -2.18 5.29
CA ILE A 59 3.45 -2.24 6.13
C ILE A 59 3.08 -2.20 7.60
N HIS A 60 2.21 -1.29 8.00
CA HIS A 60 1.76 -1.18 9.39
C HIS A 60 1.12 -2.46 9.88
N ASP A 61 0.24 -3.04 9.07
CA ASP A 61 -0.44 -4.26 9.42
C ASP A 61 0.55 -5.41 9.63
N HIS A 62 1.52 -5.52 8.75
CA HIS A 62 2.54 -6.56 8.82
C HIS A 62 3.44 -6.37 10.04
N VAL A 63 3.88 -5.15 10.31
CA VAL A 63 4.73 -4.83 11.46
C VAL A 63 3.97 -5.07 12.77
N ASP A 64 2.72 -4.64 12.85
CA ASP A 64 1.90 -4.85 14.05
C ASP A 64 1.76 -6.35 14.32
N HIS A 65 1.53 -7.14 13.30
CA HIS A 65 1.43 -8.59 13.45
C HIS A 65 2.73 -9.20 13.98
N CYS A 66 3.86 -8.75 13.45
CA CYS A 66 5.16 -9.23 13.90
C CYS A 66 5.48 -8.79 15.33
N LEU A 67 5.07 -7.59 15.71
CA LEU A 67 5.24 -7.12 17.08
C LEU A 67 4.39 -7.93 18.05
N ASP A 68 3.19 -8.30 17.67
CA ASP A 68 2.35 -9.18 18.48
C ASP A 68 3.01 -10.53 18.70
N ILE A 69 3.57 -11.10 17.65
CA ILE A 69 4.30 -12.37 17.74
C ILE A 69 5.49 -12.21 18.70
N ALA A 70 6.23 -11.14 18.57
CA ALA A 70 7.39 -10.87 19.44
C ALA A 70 6.97 -10.72 20.89
N ALA A 71 5.87 -10.02 21.15
CA ALA A 71 5.34 -9.83 22.51
C ALA A 71 4.87 -11.15 23.12
N ASN A 72 4.41 -12.08 22.30
CA ASN A 72 3.88 -13.37 22.72
C ASN A 72 4.91 -14.50 22.65
N GLY A 73 6.19 -14.18 22.51
CA GLY A 73 7.25 -15.19 22.49
C GLY A 73 8.07 -15.21 21.22
N GLY A 74 7.77 -14.34 20.26
CA GLY A 74 8.57 -14.20 19.06
C GLY A 74 9.87 -13.47 19.34
N SER A 75 10.77 -13.43 18.36
CA SER A 75 12.07 -12.79 18.54
C SER A 75 12.09 -11.35 17.97
N ALA A 76 12.83 -10.49 18.64
CA ALA A 76 13.07 -9.13 18.15
C ALA A 76 13.81 -9.15 16.81
N LYS A 77 14.56 -10.20 16.58
CA LYS A 77 15.29 -10.39 15.32
C LYS A 77 14.34 -10.54 14.13
N SER A 78 13.23 -11.26 14.32
CA SER A 78 12.22 -11.40 13.29
C SER A 78 11.60 -10.06 12.94
N THR A 79 11.33 -9.25 13.95
CA THR A 79 10.78 -7.91 13.74
C THR A 79 11.74 -7.05 12.92
N LYS A 80 13.02 -7.10 13.23
CA LYS A 80 14.05 -6.37 12.50
C LYS A 80 14.10 -6.80 11.04
N ASN A 81 14.02 -8.10 10.80
CA ASN A 81 14.05 -8.64 9.43
C ASN A 81 12.86 -8.16 8.63
N VAL A 82 11.68 -8.13 9.25
CA VAL A 82 10.48 -7.65 8.58
C VAL A 82 10.62 -6.20 8.18
N LEU A 83 11.13 -5.37 9.07
CA LEU A 83 11.35 -3.95 8.77
C LEU A 83 12.35 -3.78 7.64
N ALA A 84 13.40 -4.59 7.62
CA ALA A 84 14.42 -4.53 6.59
C ALA A 84 13.84 -4.86 5.21
N GLU A 85 12.86 -5.75 5.11
CA GLU A 85 12.23 -6.10 3.86
C GLU A 85 11.57 -4.90 3.18
N PHE A 86 11.10 -3.94 3.95
CA PHE A 86 10.40 -2.79 3.41
C PHE A 86 11.28 -1.56 3.20
N LYS A 87 12.56 -1.67 3.51
CA LYS A 87 13.50 -0.55 3.33
C LYS A 87 14.15 -0.52 1.95
N ALA A 88 14.19 -1.64 1.31
CA ALA A 88 14.91 -1.80 0.04
C ALA A 88 14.28 -1.02 -1.13
#